data_770b1bdd4d706dd48092b9b3c53f8a23
#
_entry.id   770b1bdd4d706dd48092b9b3c53f8a23
#
_cell.length_a   1.000
_cell.length_b   1.000
_cell.length_c   1.000
_cell.angle_alpha   90.00
_cell.angle_beta   90.00
_cell.angle_gamma   90.00
#
_symmetry.space_group_name_H-M   'P 1'
#
loop_
_entity.id
_entity.type
_entity.pdbx_description
1 polymer ?
#
loop_
_entity_poly.entity_id
_entity_poly.type
_entity_poly.pdbx_seq_one_letter_code
_entity_poly.pdbx_strand_id
1 'polypeptide(L)'
;MFKELILQNWANVLILLAFAILLSSTVFLDKRTILRLYALILLLFIFSLLVYAEFYLEGMGEYVDARLVLMAIRYSVTPIIIAFIIYTLAKHETWTVFVPAIILSILDFISVFTGIVFDISDEGTFKRGPLGYLPYIMVGFYSVLLVYQLIKRSNKRASEIFPIAFLCLAFTSGLVLPFVLGKDYSKIFCVTITIALFVYYVFLILQLTEKDALTGLLNRQSFYSATSNDEKEINAIVTIDMNGLKVINDQEGHLAGDTALATLASCFMKASTSKDSVFRIGGDEFLIVCRRSSEEDVKKLIERIESRVSETRYSCAIGYSYSPDGEMDIEEMQKVSDEMMYKNKKEYYSKKSKSVID
;
A
#
# COMPACT_ATOMS: atom_id res chain seq x y z
N MET A 1 21.73 -6.16 -32.83
CA MET A 1 21.23 -4.95 -32.13
C MET A 1 19.73 -5.03 -31.79
N PHE A 2 18.79 -4.84 -32.73
CA PHE A 2 17.34 -4.78 -32.42
C PHE A 2 16.78 -6.06 -31.79
N LYS A 3 17.17 -7.24 -32.30
CA LYS A 3 16.76 -8.54 -31.74
C LYS A 3 17.26 -8.76 -30.31
N GLU A 4 18.47 -8.38 -30.02
CA GLU A 4 19.06 -8.48 -28.67
C GLU A 4 18.44 -7.49 -27.69
N LEU A 5 18.16 -6.26 -28.14
CA LEU A 5 17.43 -5.26 -27.37
C LEU A 5 16.07 -5.80 -26.91
N ILE A 6 15.31 -6.38 -27.85
CA ILE A 6 14.02 -6.97 -27.53
C ILE A 6 14.16 -8.13 -26.57
N LEU A 7 15.07 -9.09 -26.84
CA LEU A 7 15.25 -10.27 -25.99
C LEU A 7 15.65 -9.89 -24.57
N GLN A 8 16.55 -8.92 -24.40
CA GLN A 8 17.04 -8.50 -23.10
C GLN A 8 15.99 -7.70 -22.29
N ASN A 9 15.19 -6.88 -22.97
CA ASN A 9 14.22 -6.00 -22.30
C ASN A 9 12.78 -6.52 -22.37
N TRP A 10 12.51 -7.65 -23.02
CA TRP A 10 11.15 -8.16 -23.26
C TRP A 10 10.33 -8.31 -22.00
N ALA A 11 10.89 -8.94 -20.97
CA ALA A 11 10.22 -9.12 -19.69
C ALA A 11 9.89 -7.77 -19.03
N ASN A 12 10.84 -6.81 -19.07
CA ASN A 12 10.62 -5.47 -18.53
C ASN A 12 9.50 -4.73 -19.25
N VAL A 13 9.48 -4.79 -20.58
CA VAL A 13 8.45 -4.16 -21.40
C VAL A 13 7.07 -4.76 -21.10
N LEU A 14 6.95 -6.09 -21.02
CA LEU A 14 5.70 -6.76 -20.70
C LEU A 14 5.17 -6.37 -19.31
N ILE A 15 6.05 -6.32 -18.30
CA ILE A 15 5.64 -5.94 -16.94
C ILE A 15 5.20 -4.47 -16.89
N LEU A 16 5.93 -3.56 -17.56
CA LEU A 16 5.55 -2.15 -17.66
C LEU A 16 4.22 -1.95 -18.39
N LEU A 17 3.96 -2.71 -19.46
CA LEU A 17 2.67 -2.72 -20.15
C LEU A 17 1.54 -3.24 -19.25
N ALA A 18 1.76 -4.36 -18.55
CA ALA A 18 0.80 -4.88 -17.59
C ALA A 18 0.51 -3.87 -16.47
N PHE A 19 1.54 -3.19 -15.98
CA PHE A 19 1.41 -2.13 -14.98
C PHE A 19 0.56 -0.97 -15.53
N ALA A 20 0.83 -0.49 -16.74
CA ALA A 20 0.07 0.58 -17.37
C ALA A 20 -1.41 0.21 -17.60
N ILE A 21 -1.69 -1.03 -18.03
CA ILE A 21 -3.06 -1.55 -18.24
C ILE A 21 -3.81 -1.60 -16.89
N LEU A 22 -3.22 -2.19 -15.85
CA LEU A 22 -3.84 -2.24 -14.52
C LEU A 22 -4.06 -0.84 -13.94
N LEU A 23 -3.11 0.07 -14.16
CA LEU A 23 -3.23 1.45 -13.71
C LEU A 23 -4.38 2.19 -14.41
N SER A 24 -4.61 1.92 -15.71
CA SER A 24 -5.72 2.53 -16.48
C SER A 24 -7.11 2.09 -15.98
N SER A 25 -7.22 0.92 -15.38
CA SER A 25 -8.48 0.38 -14.82
C SER A 25 -8.68 0.73 -13.34
N THR A 26 -7.71 1.40 -12.71
CA THR A 26 -7.76 1.72 -11.27
C THR A 26 -8.65 2.93 -11.00
N VAL A 27 -9.66 2.75 -10.15
CA VAL A 27 -10.59 3.81 -9.69
C VAL A 27 -10.22 4.34 -8.30
N PHE A 28 -9.42 3.60 -7.54
CA PHE A 28 -9.15 3.86 -6.11
C PHE A 28 -8.05 4.89 -5.83
N LEU A 29 -7.29 5.28 -6.86
CA LEU A 29 -6.19 6.24 -6.72
C LEU A 29 -6.60 7.62 -7.25
N ASP A 30 -6.07 8.67 -6.63
CA ASP A 30 -6.25 10.04 -7.10
C ASP A 30 -5.49 10.28 -8.41
N LYS A 31 -6.00 11.20 -9.24
CA LYS A 31 -5.44 11.53 -10.56
C LYS A 31 -3.95 11.91 -10.52
N ARG A 32 -3.50 12.58 -9.44
CA ARG A 32 -2.10 12.98 -9.30
C ARG A 32 -1.19 11.77 -9.09
N THR A 33 -1.59 10.83 -8.25
CA THR A 33 -0.87 9.58 -8.02
C THR A 33 -0.82 8.72 -9.28
N ILE A 34 -1.94 8.61 -10.02
CA ILE A 34 -1.99 7.91 -11.30
C ILE A 34 -0.99 8.52 -12.30
N LEU A 35 -0.98 9.86 -12.44
CA LEU A 35 -0.05 10.55 -13.36
C LEU A 35 1.42 10.32 -12.97
N ARG A 36 1.74 10.34 -11.67
CA ARG A 36 3.10 10.06 -11.17
C ARG A 36 3.52 8.61 -11.47
N LEU A 37 2.60 7.65 -11.33
CA LEU A 37 2.88 6.26 -11.65
C LEU A 37 3.11 6.05 -13.15
N TYR A 38 2.33 6.72 -14.04
CA TYR A 38 2.62 6.72 -15.48
C TYR A 38 3.97 7.34 -15.80
N ALA A 39 4.33 8.45 -15.16
CA ALA A 39 5.64 9.06 -15.31
C ALA A 39 6.77 8.12 -14.86
N LEU A 40 6.55 7.37 -13.78
CA LEU A 40 7.50 6.36 -13.29
C LEU A 40 7.64 5.19 -14.27
N ILE A 41 6.54 4.68 -14.84
CA ILE A 41 6.56 3.64 -15.87
C ILE A 41 7.38 4.11 -17.09
N LEU A 42 7.14 5.32 -17.56
CA LEU A 42 7.88 5.90 -18.69
C LEU A 42 9.37 6.07 -18.36
N LEU A 43 9.68 6.57 -17.16
CA LEU A 43 11.06 6.75 -16.69
C LEU A 43 11.80 5.41 -16.61
N LEU A 44 11.18 4.36 -16.07
CA LEU A 44 11.75 3.00 -16.02
C LEU A 44 11.96 2.41 -17.41
N PHE A 45 11.04 2.66 -18.33
CA PHE A 45 11.20 2.24 -19.73
C PHE A 45 12.41 2.93 -20.39
N ILE A 46 12.50 4.26 -20.33
CA ILE A 46 13.62 5.02 -20.88
C ILE A 46 14.94 4.60 -20.24
N PHE A 47 14.93 4.40 -18.91
CA PHE A 47 16.11 3.97 -18.17
C PHE A 47 16.60 2.58 -18.61
N SER A 48 15.69 1.64 -18.88
CA SER A 48 16.08 0.32 -19.39
C SER A 48 16.73 0.39 -20.78
N LEU A 49 16.28 1.30 -21.64
CA LEU A 49 16.91 1.54 -22.94
C LEU A 49 18.29 2.18 -22.81
N LEU A 50 18.46 3.11 -21.87
CA LEU A 50 19.76 3.74 -21.57
C LEU A 50 20.78 2.73 -21.07
N VAL A 51 20.38 1.87 -20.13
CA VAL A 51 21.24 0.80 -19.62
C VAL A 51 21.64 -0.15 -20.74
N TYR A 52 20.70 -0.54 -21.60
CA TYR A 52 21.01 -1.37 -22.76
C TYR A 52 22.02 -0.69 -23.70
N ALA A 53 21.82 0.60 -24.02
CA ALA A 53 22.70 1.35 -24.90
C ALA A 53 24.13 1.43 -24.35
N GLU A 54 24.30 1.68 -23.05
CA GLU A 54 25.61 1.71 -22.39
C GLU A 54 26.34 0.37 -22.53
N PHE A 55 25.70 -0.75 -22.21
CA PHE A 55 26.32 -2.06 -22.31
C PHE A 55 26.56 -2.51 -23.76
N TYR A 56 25.72 -2.05 -24.69
CA TYR A 56 25.95 -2.28 -26.12
C TYR A 56 27.23 -1.58 -26.62
N LEU A 57 27.43 -0.30 -26.24
CA LEU A 57 28.67 0.44 -26.55
C LEU A 57 29.88 -0.19 -25.87
N GLU A 58 29.72 -0.72 -24.65
CA GLU A 58 30.78 -1.49 -24.00
C GLU A 58 31.26 -2.67 -24.85
N GLY A 59 30.32 -3.42 -25.42
CA GLY A 59 30.63 -4.57 -26.28
C GLY A 59 31.29 -4.21 -27.61
N MET A 60 31.12 -2.97 -28.10
CA MET A 60 31.75 -2.48 -29.33
C MET A 60 33.20 -2.01 -29.10
N GLY A 61 33.56 -1.67 -27.86
CA GLY A 61 34.91 -1.14 -27.54
C GLY A 61 35.24 0.26 -28.08
N GLU A 62 34.24 0.92 -28.67
CA GLU A 62 34.34 2.26 -29.29
C GLU A 62 33.47 3.25 -28.51
N TYR A 63 33.57 4.55 -28.85
CA TYR A 63 32.68 5.61 -28.30
C TYR A 63 32.82 5.83 -26.79
N VAL A 64 34.04 5.89 -26.26
CA VAL A 64 34.35 6.06 -24.82
C VAL A 64 33.59 7.26 -24.22
N ASP A 65 33.62 8.43 -24.88
CA ASP A 65 32.95 9.64 -24.39
C ASP A 65 31.41 9.45 -24.24
N ALA A 66 30.79 8.83 -25.26
CA ALA A 66 29.35 8.55 -25.20
C ALA A 66 29.01 7.57 -24.07
N ARG A 67 29.88 6.58 -23.84
CA ARG A 67 29.73 5.61 -22.76
C ARG A 67 29.88 6.26 -21.39
N LEU A 68 30.87 7.18 -21.21
CA LEU A 68 31.02 7.95 -19.97
C LEU A 68 29.77 8.78 -19.66
N VAL A 69 29.18 9.43 -20.66
CA VAL A 69 27.90 10.17 -20.47
C VAL A 69 26.76 9.26 -20.10
N LEU A 70 26.62 8.10 -20.76
CA LEU A 70 25.56 7.12 -20.40
C LEU A 70 25.72 6.57 -18.99
N MET A 71 26.98 6.35 -18.56
CA MET A 71 27.27 5.94 -17.17
C MET A 71 26.88 7.03 -16.16
N ALA A 72 27.21 8.31 -16.45
CA ALA A 72 26.78 9.42 -15.60
C ALA A 72 25.26 9.46 -15.46
N ILE A 73 24.54 9.33 -16.56
CA ILE A 73 23.05 9.27 -16.54
C ILE A 73 22.57 8.06 -15.73
N ARG A 74 23.15 6.88 -15.93
CA ARG A 74 22.74 5.66 -15.19
C ARG A 74 22.91 5.79 -13.68
N TYR A 75 24.07 6.28 -13.22
CA TYR A 75 24.33 6.47 -11.79
C TYR A 75 23.46 7.57 -11.18
N SER A 76 23.21 8.64 -11.92
CA SER A 76 22.33 9.74 -11.50
C SER A 76 20.86 9.36 -11.43
N VAL A 77 20.35 8.65 -12.44
CA VAL A 77 18.92 8.33 -12.57
C VAL A 77 18.48 7.28 -11.55
N THR A 78 19.34 6.35 -11.17
CA THR A 78 18.99 5.28 -10.22
C THR A 78 18.49 5.81 -8.86
N PRO A 79 19.20 6.67 -8.11
CA PRO A 79 18.70 7.24 -6.87
C PRO A 79 17.51 8.18 -7.08
N ILE A 80 17.42 8.86 -8.23
CA ILE A 80 16.27 9.71 -8.59
C ILE A 80 15.00 8.85 -8.74
N ILE A 81 15.08 7.67 -9.36
CA ILE A 81 13.94 6.74 -9.46
C ILE A 81 13.45 6.36 -8.06
N ILE A 82 14.34 5.99 -7.14
CA ILE A 82 13.93 5.57 -5.79
C ILE A 82 13.35 6.76 -5.02
N ALA A 83 13.95 7.96 -5.15
CA ALA A 83 13.40 9.19 -4.58
C ALA A 83 11.99 9.49 -5.13
N PHE A 84 11.77 9.26 -6.43
CA PHE A 84 10.46 9.45 -7.06
C PHE A 84 9.44 8.41 -6.60
N ILE A 85 9.85 7.16 -6.34
CA ILE A 85 9.03 6.13 -5.72
C ILE A 85 8.60 6.59 -4.32
N ILE A 86 9.55 7.03 -3.50
CA ILE A 86 9.27 7.56 -2.16
C ILE A 86 8.28 8.72 -2.24
N TYR A 87 8.52 9.70 -3.11
CA TYR A 87 7.65 10.85 -3.30
C TYR A 87 6.23 10.48 -3.76
N THR A 88 6.10 9.42 -4.57
CA THR A 88 4.81 8.95 -5.09
C THR A 88 4.02 8.17 -4.05
N LEU A 89 4.69 7.28 -3.31
CA LEU A 89 4.06 6.40 -2.34
C LEU A 89 3.87 7.08 -0.97
N ALA A 90 4.67 8.09 -0.65
CA ALA A 90 4.61 8.84 0.59
C ALA A 90 3.67 10.05 0.48
N LYS A 91 2.46 9.97 1.05
CA LYS A 91 1.41 11.01 0.98
C LYS A 91 1.84 12.42 1.46
N HIS A 92 2.94 12.56 2.21
CA HIS A 92 3.37 13.81 2.85
C HIS A 92 4.83 14.15 2.60
N GLU A 93 5.47 13.50 1.61
CA GLU A 93 6.86 13.82 1.30
C GLU A 93 6.98 15.13 0.54
N THR A 94 7.95 15.92 0.95
CA THR A 94 8.33 17.14 0.27
C THR A 94 9.30 16.81 -0.87
N TRP A 95 9.40 17.70 -1.85
CA TRP A 95 10.38 17.61 -2.92
C TRP A 95 11.84 17.51 -2.43
N THR A 96 12.10 17.82 -1.15
CA THR A 96 13.42 17.71 -0.51
C THR A 96 14.04 16.32 -0.56
N VAL A 97 13.22 15.26 -0.74
CA VAL A 97 13.69 13.90 -0.95
C VAL A 97 14.61 13.77 -2.19
N PHE A 98 14.50 14.67 -3.18
CA PHE A 98 15.34 14.66 -4.37
C PHE A 98 16.71 15.32 -4.18
N VAL A 99 16.88 16.17 -3.14
CA VAL A 99 18.10 16.97 -2.97
C VAL A 99 19.38 16.14 -2.94
N PRO A 100 19.50 15.05 -2.14
CA PRO A 100 20.72 14.24 -2.15
C PRO A 100 20.98 13.57 -3.50
N ALA A 101 19.93 13.13 -4.22
CA ALA A 101 20.06 12.53 -5.54
C ALA A 101 20.55 13.55 -6.58
N ILE A 102 20.07 14.79 -6.52
CA ILE A 102 20.51 15.88 -7.40
C ILE A 102 21.97 16.22 -7.15
N ILE A 103 22.41 16.31 -5.89
CA ILE A 103 23.81 16.54 -5.54
C ILE A 103 24.71 15.44 -6.10
N LEU A 104 24.30 14.17 -5.95
CA LEU A 104 25.04 13.05 -6.54
C LEU A 104 25.10 13.15 -8.06
N SER A 105 23.98 13.50 -8.71
CA SER A 105 23.93 13.66 -10.17
C SER A 105 24.95 14.70 -10.67
N ILE A 106 25.10 15.80 -9.96
CA ILE A 106 26.11 16.81 -10.29
C ILE A 106 27.52 16.20 -10.21
N LEU A 107 27.82 15.41 -9.17
CA LEU A 107 29.12 14.73 -9.03
C LEU A 107 29.34 13.68 -10.14
N ASP A 108 28.31 12.94 -10.53
CA ASP A 108 28.38 11.94 -11.60
C ASP A 108 28.72 12.62 -12.95
N PHE A 109 28.11 13.78 -13.26
CA PHE A 109 28.41 14.53 -14.46
C PHE A 109 29.80 15.19 -14.41
N ILE A 110 30.26 15.66 -13.25
CA ILE A 110 31.64 16.13 -13.06
C ILE A 110 32.63 14.98 -13.29
N SER A 111 32.27 13.75 -12.94
CA SER A 111 33.10 12.57 -13.11
C SER A 111 33.42 12.27 -14.58
N VAL A 112 32.54 12.63 -15.51
CA VAL A 112 32.81 12.47 -16.95
C VAL A 112 34.13 13.14 -17.38
N PHE A 113 34.50 14.24 -16.69
CA PHE A 113 35.73 15.02 -16.99
C PHE A 113 36.86 14.73 -16.01
N THR A 114 36.57 14.23 -14.81
CA THR A 114 37.56 14.14 -13.72
C THR A 114 37.88 12.71 -13.29
N GLY A 115 37.06 11.74 -13.68
CA GLY A 115 37.20 10.36 -13.23
C GLY A 115 36.97 10.12 -11.72
N ILE A 116 36.38 11.10 -10.99
CA ILE A 116 36.32 11.06 -9.52
C ILE A 116 35.36 9.94 -8.99
N VAL A 117 34.29 9.61 -9.73
CA VAL A 117 33.38 8.53 -9.41
C VAL A 117 33.65 7.30 -10.28
N PHE A 118 33.76 7.48 -11.58
CA PHE A 118 34.04 6.44 -12.57
C PHE A 118 34.85 7.00 -13.73
N ASP A 119 35.57 6.11 -14.39
CA ASP A 119 36.38 6.42 -15.57
C ASP A 119 36.41 5.18 -16.48
N ILE A 120 36.88 5.37 -17.70
CA ILE A 120 37.15 4.30 -18.66
C ILE A 120 38.64 4.42 -19.06
N SER A 121 39.40 3.32 -18.85
CA SER A 121 40.80 3.28 -19.25
C SER A 121 40.96 3.36 -20.79
N ASP A 122 42.17 3.66 -21.27
CA ASP A 122 42.52 3.67 -22.69
C ASP A 122 42.22 2.32 -23.38
N GLU A 123 42.16 1.23 -22.61
CA GLU A 123 41.81 -0.10 -23.08
C GLU A 123 40.26 -0.33 -23.14
N GLY A 124 39.42 0.68 -22.89
CA GLY A 124 37.97 0.59 -22.88
C GLY A 124 37.38 -0.11 -21.63
N THR A 125 38.20 -0.40 -20.61
CA THR A 125 37.77 -1.06 -19.39
C THR A 125 37.28 -0.07 -18.33
N PHE A 126 36.24 -0.45 -17.59
CA PHE A 126 35.72 0.34 -16.48
C PHE A 126 36.75 0.47 -15.35
N LYS A 127 36.99 1.68 -14.90
CA LYS A 127 37.81 2.00 -13.73
C LYS A 127 37.00 2.78 -12.71
N ARG A 128 37.06 2.36 -11.45
CA ARG A 128 36.36 3.03 -10.35
C ARG A 128 37.24 4.17 -9.80
N GLY A 129 36.65 5.37 -9.71
CA GLY A 129 37.30 6.54 -9.12
C GLY A 129 37.32 6.48 -7.57
N PRO A 130 37.94 7.46 -6.91
CA PRO A 130 38.03 7.56 -5.45
C PRO A 130 36.64 7.55 -4.73
N LEU A 131 35.64 8.18 -5.35
CA LEU A 131 34.25 8.21 -4.85
C LEU A 131 33.35 7.18 -5.52
N GLY A 132 33.88 6.17 -6.16
CA GLY A 132 33.14 5.21 -6.99
C GLY A 132 32.19 4.31 -6.27
N TYR A 133 32.14 4.31 -4.94
CA TYR A 133 31.12 3.63 -4.14
C TYR A 133 29.93 4.53 -3.76
N LEU A 134 30.06 5.85 -3.96
CA LEU A 134 29.04 6.83 -3.53
C LEU A 134 27.65 6.57 -4.16
N PRO A 135 27.51 6.27 -5.47
CA PRO A 135 26.21 5.93 -6.05
C PRO A 135 25.53 4.73 -5.39
N TYR A 136 26.31 3.70 -5.05
CA TYR A 136 25.77 2.51 -4.36
C TYR A 136 25.33 2.81 -2.93
N ILE A 137 26.11 3.63 -2.20
CA ILE A 137 25.77 4.09 -0.85
C ILE A 137 24.46 4.89 -0.90
N MET A 138 24.28 5.76 -1.90
CA MET A 138 23.07 6.55 -2.07
C MET A 138 21.85 5.69 -2.40
N VAL A 139 21.97 4.70 -3.28
CA VAL A 139 20.90 3.74 -3.57
C VAL A 139 20.55 2.94 -2.31
N GLY A 140 21.55 2.50 -1.52
CA GLY A 140 21.34 1.86 -0.23
C GLY A 140 20.59 2.75 0.77
N PHE A 141 21.00 4.00 0.90
CA PHE A 141 20.34 4.98 1.76
C PHE A 141 18.86 5.18 1.38
N TYR A 142 18.56 5.41 0.09
CA TYR A 142 17.19 5.55 -0.38
C TYR A 142 16.36 4.28 -0.21
N SER A 143 16.97 3.11 -0.40
CA SER A 143 16.29 1.82 -0.19
C SER A 143 15.87 1.65 1.27
N VAL A 144 16.77 1.95 2.20
CA VAL A 144 16.47 1.93 3.65
C VAL A 144 15.40 2.95 4.01
N LEU A 145 15.46 4.16 3.45
CA LEU A 145 14.48 5.22 3.68
C LEU A 145 13.09 4.79 3.18
N LEU A 146 13.01 4.21 1.98
CA LEU A 146 11.77 3.70 1.42
C LEU A 146 11.14 2.62 2.32
N VAL A 147 11.93 1.60 2.70
CA VAL A 147 11.47 0.51 3.56
C VAL A 147 11.01 1.04 4.92
N TYR A 148 11.78 1.94 5.53
CA TYR A 148 11.41 2.58 6.79
C TYR A 148 10.04 3.28 6.69
N GLN A 149 9.81 4.05 5.63
CA GLN A 149 8.56 4.76 5.42
C GLN A 149 7.38 3.81 5.20
N LEU A 150 7.57 2.72 4.44
CA LEU A 150 6.55 1.71 4.22
C LEU A 150 6.18 0.98 5.51
N ILE A 151 7.18 0.59 6.32
CA ILE A 151 6.95 -0.06 7.64
C ILE A 151 6.23 0.89 8.61
N LYS A 152 6.63 2.17 8.65
CA LYS A 152 5.99 3.17 9.51
C LYS A 152 4.50 3.35 9.21
N ARG A 153 4.08 3.12 7.97
CA ARG A 153 2.71 3.26 7.48
C ARG A 153 1.90 1.97 7.54
N SER A 154 2.59 0.85 7.60
CA SER A 154 1.97 -0.47 7.69
C SER A 154 1.26 -0.64 9.04
N ASN A 155 0.09 -1.28 9.02
CA ASN A 155 -0.61 -1.72 10.23
C ASN A 155 0.07 -2.93 10.90
N LYS A 156 1.27 -3.31 10.45
CA LYS A 156 2.08 -4.44 10.95
C LYS A 156 1.38 -5.81 10.87
N ARG A 157 0.39 -5.95 10.00
CA ARG A 157 -0.20 -7.25 9.67
C ARG A 157 0.77 -8.05 8.80
N ALA A 158 0.79 -9.37 8.95
CA ALA A 158 1.67 -10.24 8.16
C ALA A 158 1.48 -10.03 6.65
N SER A 159 0.25 -9.87 6.17
CA SER A 159 -0.07 -9.59 4.77
C SER A 159 0.57 -8.31 4.23
N GLU A 160 0.83 -7.31 5.08
CA GLU A 160 1.47 -6.04 4.68
C GLU A 160 3.00 -6.12 4.70
N ILE A 161 3.56 -7.01 5.52
CA ILE A 161 5.00 -7.17 5.67
C ILE A 161 5.61 -7.89 4.46
N PHE A 162 4.93 -8.89 3.89
CA PHE A 162 5.46 -9.67 2.77
C PHE A 162 5.83 -8.84 1.53
N PRO A 163 4.97 -7.96 0.98
CA PRO A 163 5.34 -7.10 -0.16
C PRO A 163 6.46 -6.12 0.15
N ILE A 164 6.54 -5.61 1.40
CA ILE A 164 7.63 -4.74 1.84
C ILE A 164 8.94 -5.54 1.92
N ALA A 165 8.91 -6.75 2.46
CA ALA A 165 10.07 -7.64 2.50
C ALA A 165 10.54 -8.03 1.10
N PHE A 166 9.62 -8.29 0.18
CA PHE A 166 9.95 -8.56 -1.23
C PHE A 166 10.59 -7.34 -1.89
N LEU A 167 10.07 -6.14 -1.68
CA LEU A 167 10.67 -4.90 -2.17
C LEU A 167 12.09 -4.71 -1.60
N CYS A 168 12.29 -4.95 -0.31
CA CYS A 168 13.58 -4.91 0.35
C CYS A 168 14.57 -5.90 -0.28
N LEU A 169 14.14 -7.15 -0.48
CA LEU A 169 14.95 -8.19 -1.14
C LEU A 169 15.33 -7.77 -2.57
N ALA A 170 14.39 -7.22 -3.34
CA ALA A 170 14.64 -6.77 -4.71
C ALA A 170 15.70 -5.66 -4.76
N PHE A 171 15.60 -4.64 -3.91
CA PHE A 171 16.61 -3.57 -3.86
C PHE A 171 17.97 -4.08 -3.37
N THR A 172 17.98 -4.94 -2.34
CA THR A 172 19.23 -5.52 -1.81
C THR A 172 19.90 -6.41 -2.85
N SER A 173 19.14 -7.25 -3.56
CA SER A 173 19.68 -8.09 -4.61
C SER A 173 20.28 -7.26 -5.77
N GLY A 174 19.56 -6.21 -6.20
CA GLY A 174 20.05 -5.30 -7.24
C GLY A 174 21.33 -4.57 -6.87
N LEU A 175 21.56 -4.30 -5.58
CA LEU A 175 22.79 -3.70 -5.08
C LEU A 175 23.94 -4.71 -4.93
N VAL A 176 23.67 -5.88 -4.36
CA VAL A 176 24.69 -6.85 -3.95
C VAL A 176 25.14 -7.76 -5.10
N LEU A 177 24.21 -8.23 -5.95
CA LEU A 177 24.52 -9.19 -7.00
C LEU A 177 25.58 -8.71 -8.00
N PRO A 178 25.62 -7.42 -8.43
CA PRO A 178 26.71 -6.93 -9.29
C PRO A 178 28.10 -7.07 -8.69
N PHE A 179 28.22 -7.00 -7.35
CA PHE A 179 29.50 -7.18 -6.67
C PHE A 179 29.92 -8.65 -6.52
N VAL A 180 28.93 -9.55 -6.31
CA VAL A 180 29.18 -10.96 -6.02
C VAL A 180 29.30 -11.78 -7.31
N LEU A 181 28.43 -11.51 -8.29
CA LEU A 181 28.26 -12.33 -9.50
C LEU A 181 28.76 -11.63 -10.76
N GLY A 182 29.24 -10.37 -10.64
CA GLY A 182 29.82 -9.61 -11.72
C GLY A 182 28.91 -8.58 -12.37
N LYS A 183 29.50 -7.73 -13.20
CA LYS A 183 28.85 -6.55 -13.80
C LYS A 183 27.60 -6.84 -14.64
N ASP A 184 27.50 -8.03 -15.23
CA ASP A 184 26.35 -8.40 -16.07
C ASP A 184 25.03 -8.40 -15.30
N TYR A 185 25.08 -8.62 -13.99
CA TYR A 185 23.90 -8.51 -13.13
C TYR A 185 23.36 -7.09 -12.96
N SER A 186 24.15 -6.04 -13.30
CA SER A 186 23.66 -4.67 -13.35
C SER A 186 22.57 -4.46 -14.40
N LYS A 187 22.54 -5.29 -15.45
CA LYS A 187 21.52 -5.26 -16.51
C LYS A 187 20.13 -5.67 -15.99
N ILE A 188 20.11 -6.51 -14.95
CA ILE A 188 18.85 -7.05 -14.36
C ILE A 188 18.21 -6.05 -13.41
N PHE A 189 18.93 -5.03 -12.96
CA PHE A 189 18.45 -4.10 -11.94
C PHE A 189 17.15 -3.39 -12.34
N CYS A 190 17.00 -2.96 -13.60
CA CYS A 190 15.76 -2.33 -14.08
C CYS A 190 14.56 -3.25 -13.98
N VAL A 191 14.71 -4.51 -14.41
CA VAL A 191 13.65 -5.53 -14.34
C VAL A 191 13.27 -5.81 -12.89
N THR A 192 14.27 -5.92 -12.02
CA THR A 192 14.06 -6.17 -10.58
C THR A 192 13.24 -5.06 -9.91
N ILE A 193 13.60 -3.80 -10.16
CA ILE A 193 12.83 -2.65 -9.65
C ILE A 193 11.41 -2.64 -10.22
N THR A 194 11.26 -2.90 -11.51
CA THR A 194 9.95 -2.91 -12.18
C THR A 194 9.04 -3.97 -11.58
N ILE A 195 9.56 -5.21 -11.37
CA ILE A 195 8.81 -6.30 -10.72
C ILE A 195 8.42 -5.91 -9.30
N ALA A 196 9.36 -5.38 -8.53
CA ALA A 196 9.11 -5.01 -7.14
C ALA A 196 8.04 -3.92 -7.01
N LEU A 197 8.07 -2.91 -7.87
CA LEU A 197 7.05 -1.86 -7.92
C LEU A 197 5.69 -2.38 -8.37
N PHE A 198 5.67 -3.26 -9.36
CA PHE A 198 4.45 -3.87 -9.84
C PHE A 198 3.78 -4.72 -8.75
N VAL A 199 4.54 -5.57 -8.07
CA VAL A 199 4.05 -6.38 -6.95
C VAL A 199 3.54 -5.49 -5.82
N TYR A 200 4.28 -4.43 -5.46
CA TYR A 200 3.83 -3.49 -4.44
C TYR A 200 2.58 -2.73 -4.85
N TYR A 201 2.46 -2.33 -6.13
CA TYR A 201 1.25 -1.70 -6.65
C TYR A 201 0.03 -2.61 -6.57
N VAL A 202 0.15 -3.88 -7.03
CA VAL A 202 -0.93 -4.87 -6.93
C VAL A 202 -1.36 -5.05 -5.48
N PHE A 203 -0.41 -5.17 -4.57
CA PHE A 203 -0.69 -5.25 -3.14
C PHE A 203 -1.43 -4.01 -2.62
N LEU A 204 -1.00 -2.80 -3.01
CA LEU A 204 -1.68 -1.55 -2.63
C LEU A 204 -3.14 -1.53 -3.10
N ILE A 205 -3.41 -1.97 -4.32
CA ILE A 205 -4.78 -2.05 -4.85
C ILE A 205 -5.61 -3.07 -4.07
N LEU A 206 -5.06 -4.25 -3.78
CA LEU A 206 -5.76 -5.25 -2.97
C LEU A 206 -6.13 -4.69 -1.59
N GLN A 207 -5.22 -3.96 -0.93
CA GLN A 207 -5.53 -3.30 0.33
C GLN A 207 -6.62 -2.24 0.23
N LEU A 208 -6.63 -1.45 -0.85
CA LEU A 208 -7.66 -0.43 -1.06
C LEU A 208 -9.03 -1.05 -1.34
N THR A 209 -9.07 -2.25 -1.94
CA THR A 209 -10.31 -2.99 -2.18
C THR A 209 -10.87 -3.70 -0.95
N GLU A 210 -10.08 -3.88 0.12
CA GLU A 210 -10.54 -4.48 1.39
C GLU A 210 -11.36 -3.54 2.28
N LYS A 211 -11.33 -2.23 2.00
CA LYS A 211 -11.96 -1.22 2.84
C LYS A 211 -13.18 -0.59 2.19
N ASP A 212 -14.13 -0.20 3.02
CA ASP A 212 -15.24 0.66 2.65
C ASP A 212 -14.73 2.11 2.43
N ALA A 213 -15.02 2.65 1.26
CA ALA A 213 -14.47 3.96 0.84
C ALA A 213 -14.96 5.14 1.70
N LEU A 214 -16.17 5.04 2.26
CA LEU A 214 -16.77 6.09 3.08
C LEU A 214 -16.24 6.07 4.52
N THR A 215 -16.21 4.88 5.13
CA THR A 215 -15.94 4.74 6.56
C THR A 215 -14.51 4.34 6.90
N GLY A 216 -13.76 3.80 5.92
CA GLY A 216 -12.43 3.26 6.12
C GLY A 216 -12.38 1.93 6.90
N LEU A 217 -13.53 1.39 7.30
CA LEU A 217 -13.67 0.07 7.90
C LEU A 217 -13.42 -1.03 6.85
N LEU A 218 -13.26 -2.27 7.29
CA LEU A 218 -13.25 -3.42 6.40
C LEU A 218 -14.62 -3.57 5.73
N ASN A 219 -14.64 -3.95 4.45
CA ASN A 219 -15.88 -4.09 3.70
C ASN A 219 -16.48 -5.50 3.84
N ARG A 220 -17.64 -5.72 3.21
CA ARG A 220 -18.37 -6.99 3.21
C ARG A 220 -17.52 -8.16 2.69
N GLN A 221 -16.71 -7.95 1.64
CA GLN A 221 -15.87 -9.02 1.09
C GLN A 221 -14.76 -9.42 2.07
N SER A 222 -14.19 -8.45 2.76
CA SER A 222 -13.20 -8.69 3.83
C SER A 222 -13.81 -9.46 5.00
N PHE A 223 -15.10 -9.26 5.33
CA PHE A 223 -15.79 -10.05 6.34
C PHE A 223 -15.83 -11.53 5.95
N TYR A 224 -16.33 -11.87 4.76
CA TYR A 224 -16.38 -13.26 4.31
C TYR A 224 -15.00 -13.91 4.23
N SER A 225 -13.99 -13.18 3.74
CA SER A 225 -12.61 -13.68 3.70
C SER A 225 -12.04 -13.93 5.11
N ALA A 226 -12.31 -13.04 6.06
CA ALA A 226 -11.81 -13.15 7.43
C ALA A 226 -12.50 -14.25 8.24
N THR A 227 -13.75 -14.56 7.93
CA THR A 227 -14.53 -15.60 8.64
C THR A 227 -14.27 -16.99 8.06
N SER A 228 -14.03 -17.13 6.75
CA SER A 228 -13.75 -18.42 6.10
C SER A 228 -12.37 -19.02 6.45
N ASN A 229 -11.39 -18.21 6.87
CA ASN A 229 -10.03 -18.68 7.09
C ASN A 229 -9.71 -19.08 8.54
N ASP A 230 -10.42 -18.49 9.53
CA ASP A 230 -10.07 -18.60 10.95
C ASP A 230 -11.32 -18.81 11.84
N GLU A 231 -12.29 -19.61 11.40
CA GLU A 231 -13.57 -19.82 12.11
C GLU A 231 -13.39 -20.20 13.59
N LYS A 232 -12.46 -21.10 13.89
CA LYS A 232 -12.21 -21.60 15.26
C LYS A 232 -11.67 -20.57 16.25
N GLU A 233 -11.14 -19.45 15.77
CA GLU A 233 -10.65 -18.37 16.64
C GLU A 233 -11.73 -17.32 16.93
N ILE A 234 -12.85 -17.37 16.22
CA ILE A 234 -13.94 -16.40 16.36
C ILE A 234 -14.87 -16.86 17.48
N ASN A 235 -14.95 -16.05 18.55
CA ASN A 235 -15.79 -16.35 19.71
C ASN A 235 -17.07 -15.52 19.75
N ALA A 236 -17.11 -14.36 19.06
CA ALA A 236 -18.32 -13.54 19.03
C ALA A 236 -18.46 -12.75 17.74
N ILE A 237 -19.70 -12.49 17.38
CA ILE A 237 -20.11 -11.53 16.37
C ILE A 237 -21.02 -10.49 17.01
N VAL A 238 -20.73 -9.22 16.78
CA VAL A 238 -21.59 -8.10 17.19
C VAL A 238 -22.15 -7.46 15.94
N THR A 239 -23.48 -7.46 15.79
CA THR A 239 -24.20 -6.79 14.69
C THR A 239 -24.69 -5.45 15.17
N ILE A 240 -24.47 -4.41 14.36
CA ILE A 240 -24.82 -3.03 14.67
C ILE A 240 -25.53 -2.43 13.46
N ASP A 241 -26.62 -1.72 13.70
CA ASP A 241 -27.40 -1.02 12.69
C ASP A 241 -27.64 0.43 13.15
N MET A 242 -27.38 1.39 12.26
CA MET A 242 -27.60 2.81 12.56
C MET A 242 -29.08 3.15 12.58
N ASN A 243 -29.56 3.79 13.64
CA ASN A 243 -30.93 4.25 13.73
C ASN A 243 -31.16 5.54 12.95
N GLY A 244 -32.23 5.57 12.13
CA GLY A 244 -32.74 6.78 11.52
C GLY A 244 -31.90 7.37 10.38
N LEU A 245 -30.99 6.61 9.75
CA LEU A 245 -30.19 7.08 8.61
C LEU A 245 -31.06 7.68 7.49
N LYS A 246 -32.20 7.03 7.16
CA LYS A 246 -33.11 7.52 6.14
C LYS A 246 -33.67 8.90 6.50
N VAL A 247 -34.04 9.12 7.77
CA VAL A 247 -34.56 10.43 8.23
C VAL A 247 -33.51 11.53 8.09
N ILE A 248 -32.25 11.23 8.43
CA ILE A 248 -31.14 12.17 8.26
C ILE A 248 -30.95 12.49 6.78
N ASN A 249 -30.93 11.48 5.91
CA ASN A 249 -30.81 11.69 4.47
C ASN A 249 -31.94 12.56 3.89
N ASP A 250 -33.18 12.27 4.31
CA ASP A 250 -34.37 12.97 3.81
C ASP A 250 -34.44 14.43 4.32
N GLN A 251 -33.95 14.70 5.54
CA GLN A 251 -34.02 16.04 6.16
C GLN A 251 -32.77 16.90 5.93
N GLU A 252 -31.56 16.30 5.97
CA GLU A 252 -30.30 17.01 5.95
C GLU A 252 -29.44 16.69 4.70
N GLY A 253 -29.92 15.76 3.84
CA GLY A 253 -29.23 15.35 2.61
C GLY A 253 -28.21 14.21 2.82
N HIS A 254 -27.83 13.56 1.71
CA HIS A 254 -26.95 12.39 1.73
C HIS A 254 -25.56 12.64 2.35
N LEU A 255 -25.01 13.85 2.21
CA LEU A 255 -23.73 14.22 2.85
C LEU A 255 -23.79 14.18 4.38
N ALA A 256 -24.95 14.52 4.96
CA ALA A 256 -25.16 14.41 6.40
C ALA A 256 -25.25 12.93 6.84
N GLY A 257 -25.92 12.09 6.06
CA GLY A 257 -25.92 10.64 6.28
C GLY A 257 -24.54 10.00 6.17
N ASP A 258 -23.75 10.41 5.18
CA ASP A 258 -22.36 9.96 5.02
C ASP A 258 -21.50 10.37 6.23
N THR A 259 -21.66 11.60 6.71
CA THR A 259 -21.00 12.08 7.93
C THR A 259 -21.41 11.27 9.16
N ALA A 260 -22.69 10.93 9.28
CA ALA A 260 -23.21 10.12 10.36
C ALA A 260 -22.59 8.71 10.37
N LEU A 261 -22.55 8.05 9.22
CA LEU A 261 -21.93 6.74 9.05
C LEU A 261 -20.43 6.76 9.37
N ALA A 262 -19.70 7.75 8.88
CA ALA A 262 -18.27 7.90 9.17
C ALA A 262 -18.00 8.18 10.66
N THR A 263 -18.88 8.95 11.33
CA THR A 263 -18.79 9.22 12.77
C THR A 263 -18.99 7.95 13.60
N LEU A 264 -20.04 7.17 13.32
CA LEU A 264 -20.28 5.90 14.01
C LEU A 264 -19.15 4.89 13.76
N ALA A 265 -18.68 4.77 12.52
CA ALA A 265 -17.54 3.93 12.19
C ALA A 265 -16.28 4.29 13.02
N SER A 266 -16.01 5.59 13.21
CA SER A 266 -14.93 6.07 14.08
C SER A 266 -15.15 5.68 15.55
N CYS A 267 -16.38 5.73 16.05
CA CYS A 267 -16.72 5.27 17.41
C CYS A 267 -16.44 3.78 17.57
N PHE A 268 -16.87 2.95 16.61
CA PHE A 268 -16.66 1.50 16.65
C PHE A 268 -15.18 1.15 16.61
N MET A 269 -14.43 1.77 15.71
CA MET A 269 -12.98 1.53 15.57
C MET A 269 -12.21 1.94 16.86
N LYS A 270 -12.57 3.06 17.48
CA LYS A 270 -11.94 3.51 18.74
C LYS A 270 -12.33 2.68 19.95
N ALA A 271 -13.49 2.03 19.94
CA ALA A 271 -13.92 1.12 21.00
C ALA A 271 -13.27 -0.25 20.90
N SER A 272 -12.89 -0.67 19.69
CA SER A 272 -12.32 -1.97 19.37
C SER A 272 -10.85 -2.10 19.79
N THR A 273 -10.43 -3.34 20.05
CA THR A 273 -9.06 -3.73 20.41
C THR A 273 -8.37 -4.43 19.24
N SER A 274 -7.12 -4.87 19.42
CA SER A 274 -6.40 -5.67 18.41
C SER A 274 -7.01 -7.06 18.14
N LYS A 275 -7.91 -7.53 19.01
CA LYS A 275 -8.63 -8.80 18.85
C LYS A 275 -9.91 -8.65 18.00
N ASP A 276 -10.34 -7.41 17.77
CA ASP A 276 -11.61 -7.09 17.13
C ASP A 276 -11.37 -6.61 15.70
N SER A 277 -12.21 -7.04 14.76
CA SER A 277 -12.23 -6.56 13.39
C SER A 277 -13.59 -5.95 13.07
N VAL A 278 -13.60 -4.70 12.60
CA VAL A 278 -14.83 -3.92 12.36
C VAL A 278 -15.08 -3.84 10.86
N PHE A 279 -16.30 -4.18 10.45
CA PHE A 279 -16.74 -4.27 9.06
C PHE A 279 -17.97 -3.41 8.83
N ARG A 280 -18.06 -2.83 7.61
CA ARG A 280 -19.32 -2.30 7.08
C ARG A 280 -19.85 -3.27 6.03
N ILE A 281 -21.04 -3.81 6.26
CA ILE A 281 -21.64 -4.89 5.45
C ILE A 281 -22.67 -4.35 4.47
N GLY A 282 -23.38 -3.32 4.86
CA GLY A 282 -24.46 -2.70 4.09
C GLY A 282 -24.50 -1.19 4.25
N GLY A 283 -25.61 -0.58 3.87
CA GLY A 283 -25.79 0.87 3.96
C GLY A 283 -25.57 1.43 5.36
N ASP A 284 -26.32 0.93 6.35
CA ASP A 284 -26.31 1.30 7.77
C ASP A 284 -25.89 0.16 8.70
N GLU A 285 -25.48 -0.98 8.12
CA GLU A 285 -25.16 -2.21 8.83
C GLU A 285 -23.65 -2.39 9.02
N PHE A 286 -23.26 -2.69 10.26
CA PHE A 286 -21.86 -2.94 10.66
C PHE A 286 -21.77 -4.26 11.43
N LEU A 287 -20.64 -4.95 11.30
CA LEU A 287 -20.30 -6.14 12.07
C LEU A 287 -18.96 -5.95 12.79
N ILE A 288 -18.85 -6.52 13.98
CA ILE A 288 -17.56 -6.67 14.66
C ILE A 288 -17.35 -8.15 14.95
N VAL A 289 -16.22 -8.67 14.47
CA VAL A 289 -15.77 -10.04 14.74
C VAL A 289 -14.75 -9.98 15.87
N CYS A 290 -15.05 -10.67 16.97
CA CYS A 290 -14.18 -10.76 18.13
C CYS A 290 -13.49 -12.12 18.15
N ARG A 291 -12.15 -12.13 18.25
CA ARG A 291 -11.34 -13.34 18.29
C ARG A 291 -10.74 -13.55 19.65
N ARG A 292 -10.70 -14.80 20.12
CA ARG A 292 -10.08 -15.19 21.41
C ARG A 292 -10.55 -14.29 22.55
N SER A 293 -11.82 -13.93 22.57
CA SER A 293 -12.44 -13.02 23.53
C SER A 293 -13.38 -13.79 24.46
N SER A 294 -13.48 -13.39 25.70
CA SER A 294 -14.50 -13.87 26.62
C SER A 294 -15.81 -13.11 26.40
N GLU A 295 -16.93 -13.66 26.89
CA GLU A 295 -18.23 -12.96 26.83
C GLU A 295 -18.17 -11.61 27.56
N GLU A 296 -17.40 -11.53 28.65
CA GLU A 296 -17.19 -10.29 29.41
C GLU A 296 -16.42 -9.24 28.56
N ASP A 297 -15.42 -9.66 27.74
CA ASP A 297 -14.72 -8.76 26.83
C ASP A 297 -15.69 -8.19 25.77
N VAL A 298 -16.61 -9.03 25.26
CA VAL A 298 -17.64 -8.61 24.30
C VAL A 298 -18.60 -7.60 24.93
N LYS A 299 -19.07 -7.85 26.13
CA LYS A 299 -19.95 -6.91 26.88
C LYS A 299 -19.23 -5.57 27.12
N LYS A 300 -17.98 -5.60 27.55
CA LYS A 300 -17.15 -4.38 27.71
C LYS A 300 -16.91 -3.64 26.38
N LEU A 301 -16.80 -4.38 25.28
CA LEU A 301 -16.72 -3.75 23.95
C LEU A 301 -18.02 -3.00 23.63
N ILE A 302 -19.18 -3.62 23.87
CA ILE A 302 -20.49 -3.01 23.64
C ILE A 302 -20.66 -1.75 24.51
N GLU A 303 -20.32 -1.82 25.80
CA GLU A 303 -20.36 -0.66 26.71
C GLU A 303 -19.47 0.50 26.21
N ARG A 304 -18.27 0.21 25.71
CA ARG A 304 -17.40 1.23 25.11
C ARG A 304 -18.00 1.83 23.84
N ILE A 305 -18.66 1.02 23.01
CA ILE A 305 -19.35 1.50 21.81
C ILE A 305 -20.49 2.43 22.22
N GLU A 306 -21.38 1.99 23.12
CA GLU A 306 -22.51 2.77 23.59
C GLU A 306 -22.08 4.10 24.22
N SER A 307 -21.03 4.08 25.05
CA SER A 307 -20.45 5.28 25.65
C SER A 307 -20.00 6.28 24.59
N ARG A 308 -19.24 5.81 23.55
CA ARG A 308 -18.74 6.70 22.48
C ARG A 308 -19.85 7.20 21.55
N VAL A 309 -20.85 6.36 21.28
CA VAL A 309 -22.00 6.74 20.45
C VAL A 309 -22.85 7.78 21.19
N SER A 310 -23.02 7.66 22.51
CA SER A 310 -23.77 8.63 23.32
C SER A 310 -23.14 10.05 23.35
N GLU A 311 -21.83 10.17 23.06
CA GLU A 311 -21.16 11.46 22.88
C GLU A 311 -21.51 12.14 21.54
N THR A 312 -22.21 11.42 20.64
CA THR A 312 -22.65 11.93 19.34
C THR A 312 -24.16 12.22 19.33
N ARG A 313 -24.64 12.86 18.27
CA ARG A 313 -26.09 13.01 18.04
C ARG A 313 -26.76 11.77 17.43
N TYR A 314 -25.99 10.71 17.17
CA TYR A 314 -26.43 9.51 16.48
C TYR A 314 -26.71 8.39 17.46
N SER A 315 -27.46 7.39 17.01
CA SER A 315 -27.74 6.19 17.78
C SER A 315 -27.68 4.94 16.89
N CYS A 316 -27.45 3.79 17.49
CA CYS A 316 -27.46 2.51 16.81
C CYS A 316 -28.14 1.46 17.68
N ALA A 317 -28.63 0.40 17.03
CA ALA A 317 -29.10 -0.82 17.67
C ALA A 317 -27.97 -1.85 17.64
N ILE A 318 -27.77 -2.60 18.73
CA ILE A 318 -26.65 -3.54 18.89
C ILE A 318 -27.23 -4.89 19.33
N GLY A 319 -26.73 -5.95 18.70
CA GLY A 319 -26.94 -7.33 19.13
C GLY A 319 -25.62 -8.10 19.06
N TYR A 320 -25.49 -9.16 19.84
CA TYR A 320 -24.30 -10.01 19.79
C TYR A 320 -24.64 -11.48 19.95
N SER A 321 -23.76 -12.32 19.44
CA SER A 321 -23.70 -13.76 19.69
C SER A 321 -22.35 -14.12 20.29
N TYR A 322 -22.31 -15.12 21.16
CA TYR A 322 -21.09 -15.61 21.79
C TYR A 322 -21.05 -17.14 21.79
N SER A 323 -19.95 -17.72 21.32
CA SER A 323 -19.66 -19.15 21.37
C SER A 323 -18.35 -19.35 22.14
N PRO A 324 -18.38 -19.90 23.36
CA PRO A 324 -17.19 -20.06 24.20
C PRO A 324 -16.13 -20.95 23.54
N ASP A 325 -16.56 -22.00 22.84
CA ASP A 325 -15.68 -23.03 22.28
C ASP A 325 -15.43 -22.83 20.74
N GLY A 326 -16.03 -21.79 20.15
CA GLY A 326 -15.94 -21.55 18.69
C GLY A 326 -16.61 -22.64 17.86
N GLU A 327 -17.55 -23.40 18.45
CA GLU A 327 -18.28 -24.51 17.78
C GLU A 327 -19.50 -24.04 16.99
N MET A 328 -20.01 -22.83 17.29
CA MET A 328 -21.13 -22.25 16.55
C MET A 328 -20.65 -21.77 15.18
N ASP A 329 -21.34 -22.19 14.14
CA ASP A 329 -21.09 -21.71 12.78
C ASP A 329 -21.26 -20.17 12.68
N ILE A 330 -20.45 -19.56 11.85
CA ILE A 330 -20.45 -18.10 11.61
C ILE A 330 -21.82 -17.60 11.15
N GLU A 331 -22.50 -18.35 10.28
CA GLU A 331 -23.85 -18.01 9.81
C GLU A 331 -24.88 -18.05 10.95
N GLU A 332 -24.77 -19.01 11.84
CA GLU A 332 -25.62 -19.11 13.01
C GLU A 332 -25.34 -18.00 14.02
N MET A 333 -24.05 -17.71 14.28
CA MET A 333 -23.65 -16.59 15.12
C MET A 333 -24.18 -15.25 14.58
N GLN A 334 -24.08 -15.04 13.27
CA GLN A 334 -24.60 -13.83 12.63
C GLN A 334 -26.13 -13.74 12.79
N LYS A 335 -26.83 -14.83 12.55
CA LYS A 335 -28.30 -14.89 12.72
C LYS A 335 -28.72 -14.54 14.15
N VAL A 336 -28.08 -15.11 15.17
CA VAL A 336 -28.41 -14.84 16.58
C VAL A 336 -28.12 -13.37 16.93
N SER A 337 -27.01 -12.82 16.48
CA SER A 337 -26.67 -11.41 16.72
C SER A 337 -27.63 -10.45 16.01
N ASP A 338 -28.07 -10.79 14.79
CA ASP A 338 -29.07 -10.01 14.03
C ASP A 338 -30.45 -10.02 14.71
N GLU A 339 -30.90 -11.16 15.21
CA GLU A 339 -32.17 -11.27 15.96
C GLU A 339 -32.17 -10.41 17.22
N MET A 340 -31.03 -10.38 17.93
CA MET A 340 -30.88 -9.56 19.14
C MET A 340 -30.82 -8.05 18.76
N MET A 341 -30.08 -7.66 17.73
CA MET A 341 -30.02 -6.29 17.23
C MET A 341 -31.43 -5.80 16.81
N TYR A 342 -32.19 -6.63 16.10
CA TYR A 342 -33.54 -6.29 15.68
C TYR A 342 -34.51 -6.06 16.85
N LYS A 343 -34.40 -6.85 17.94
CA LYS A 343 -35.14 -6.62 19.18
C LYS A 343 -34.78 -5.26 19.78
N ASN A 344 -33.50 -4.96 19.89
CA ASN A 344 -33.00 -3.70 20.40
C ASN A 344 -33.48 -2.51 19.54
N LYS A 345 -33.50 -2.66 18.21
CA LYS A 345 -34.04 -1.64 17.28
C LYS A 345 -35.54 -1.38 17.49
N LYS A 346 -36.33 -2.42 17.70
CA LYS A 346 -37.78 -2.29 18.00
C LYS A 346 -38.01 -1.56 19.32
N GLU A 347 -37.26 -1.87 20.35
CA GLU A 347 -37.39 -1.19 21.65
C GLU A 347 -37.03 0.31 21.54
N TYR A 348 -36.00 0.65 20.79
CA TYR A 348 -35.66 2.04 20.54
C TYR A 348 -36.80 2.82 19.90
N TYR A 349 -37.39 2.31 18.82
CA TYR A 349 -38.51 2.99 18.16
C TYR A 349 -39.80 3.03 19.00
N SER A 350 -40.05 2.00 19.80
CA SER A 350 -41.20 1.99 20.70
C SER A 350 -41.11 3.05 21.82
N LYS A 351 -39.90 3.26 22.37
CA LYS A 351 -39.64 4.31 23.36
C LYS A 351 -39.75 5.72 22.72
N LYS A 352 -39.27 5.89 21.52
CA LYS A 352 -39.33 7.16 20.80
C LYS A 352 -40.75 7.55 20.42
N SER A 353 -41.59 6.59 20.01
CA SER A 353 -43.00 6.88 19.71
C SER A 353 -43.81 7.24 20.94
N LYS A 354 -43.50 6.74 22.13
CA LYS A 354 -44.15 7.13 23.38
C LYS A 354 -43.75 8.52 23.85
N SER A 355 -42.47 8.92 23.66
CA SER A 355 -42.00 10.25 24.05
C SER A 355 -42.44 11.43 23.13
N VAL A 356 -43.13 11.13 22.03
CA VAL A 356 -43.73 12.13 21.11
C VAL A 356 -45.24 12.34 21.42
N ILE A 357 -45.83 11.48 22.25
CA ILE A 357 -47.26 11.51 22.60
C ILE A 357 -47.48 12.18 23.97
N ASP A 358 -46.45 12.26 24.80
CA ASP A 358 -46.38 13.04 26.02
C ASP A 358 -45.80 14.46 25.74
#